data_e6859ce1a2eb895db4b5cc53bfa851a9
#
_entry.id   e6859ce1a2eb895db4b5cc53bfa851a9
#
_cell.length_a   1.000
_cell.length_b   1.000
_cell.length_c   1.000
_cell.angle_alpha   90.00
_cell.angle_beta   90.00
_cell.angle_gamma   90.00
#
_symmetry.space_group_name_H-M   'P 1'
#
loop_
_entity.id
_entity.type
_entity.pdbx_description
1 polymer ?
#
loop_
_entity_poly.entity_id
_entity_poly.type
_entity_poly.pdbx_seq_one_letter_code
_entity_poly.pdbx_strand_id
1 'polypeptide(L)'
;MIFTVAIDGPAAAGKGTIARAVAARFGFAHLDTGLLYRAVGARGGDPVSAARSLTDADLHRPDLRSGEAGQAASRVAAIPGVRAALLDFQRRFARRDGGAVLDGRDIGTVVCPEAEVKLYVTASDAVRAHRRWLELGGEEADVLADLQARDARDAGRATAPLRPADDALILDTSTMDTDAAIAAAIAAVQARLTKA
;
A
#
# COMPACT_ATOMS: atom_id res chain seq x y z
N MET A 1 14.00 5.32 18.34
CA MET A 1 12.92 4.31 18.61
C MET A 1 12.56 3.64 17.28
N ILE A 2 12.62 2.33 17.22
CA ILE A 2 12.14 1.56 16.08
C ILE A 2 10.66 1.27 16.31
N PHE A 3 9.79 1.69 15.39
CA PHE A 3 8.36 1.47 15.45
C PHE A 3 7.78 1.43 14.03
N THR A 4 7.09 0.36 13.68
CA THR A 4 6.57 0.15 12.34
C THR A 4 5.04 0.11 12.36
N VAL A 5 4.43 0.89 11.47
CA VAL A 5 3.00 0.83 11.16
C VAL A 5 2.83 0.23 9.77
N ALA A 6 2.20 -0.93 9.69
CA ALA A 6 1.84 -1.60 8.45
C ALA A 6 0.39 -1.27 8.08
N ILE A 7 0.15 -0.76 6.87
CA ILE A 7 -1.19 -0.42 6.39
C ILE A 7 -1.45 -1.16 5.08
N ASP A 8 -2.26 -2.21 5.15
CA ASP A 8 -2.62 -3.03 3.99
C ASP A 8 -4.07 -2.79 3.54
N GLY A 9 -4.41 -3.28 2.37
CA GLY A 9 -5.77 -3.23 1.83
C GLY A 9 -5.83 -3.05 0.32
N PRO A 10 -7.03 -3.17 -0.28
CA PRO A 10 -7.22 -3.10 -1.73
C PRO A 10 -6.94 -1.70 -2.31
N ALA A 11 -6.93 -1.59 -3.63
CA ALA A 11 -6.75 -0.32 -4.32
C ALA A 11 -7.88 0.67 -4.00
N ALA A 12 -7.59 1.96 -3.97
CA ALA A 12 -8.53 3.05 -3.73
C ALA A 12 -9.28 3.00 -2.36
N ALA A 13 -8.80 2.22 -1.38
CA ALA A 13 -9.38 2.17 -0.03
C ALA A 13 -9.00 3.37 0.86
N GLY A 14 -8.13 4.28 0.41
CA GLY A 14 -7.70 5.44 1.19
C GLY A 14 -6.40 5.26 1.98
N LYS A 15 -5.71 4.12 1.84
CA LYS A 15 -4.48 3.80 2.58
C LYS A 15 -3.43 4.90 2.55
N GLY A 16 -3.09 5.39 1.36
CA GLY A 16 -2.02 6.38 1.21
C GLY A 16 -2.32 7.71 1.92
N THR A 17 -3.58 8.12 1.97
CA THR A 17 -4.01 9.31 2.71
C THR A 17 -3.88 9.09 4.22
N ILE A 18 -4.35 7.95 4.72
CA ILE A 18 -4.22 7.55 6.12
C ILE A 18 -2.74 7.41 6.49
N ALA A 19 -1.93 6.74 5.67
CA ALA A 19 -0.50 6.52 5.91
C ALA A 19 0.27 7.84 6.04
N ARG A 20 0.04 8.79 5.14
CA ARG A 20 0.66 10.13 5.21
C ARG A 20 0.24 10.89 6.45
N ALA A 21 -1.05 10.84 6.82
CA ALA A 21 -1.55 11.53 8.01
C ALA A 21 -0.97 10.92 9.30
N VAL A 22 -0.90 9.60 9.41
CA VAL A 22 -0.26 8.90 10.53
C VAL A 22 1.23 9.25 10.60
N ALA A 23 1.94 9.19 9.49
CA ALA A 23 3.36 9.54 9.43
C ALA A 23 3.60 10.99 9.89
N ALA A 24 2.83 11.94 9.38
CA ALA A 24 2.93 13.36 9.77
C ALA A 24 2.62 13.56 11.25
N ARG A 25 1.60 12.89 11.81
CA ARG A 25 1.18 13.03 13.20
C ARG A 25 2.25 12.58 14.20
N PHE A 26 3.01 11.54 13.87
CA PHE A 26 4.01 10.95 14.76
C PHE A 26 5.46 11.27 14.37
N GLY A 27 5.68 12.00 13.29
CA GLY A 27 7.01 12.28 12.75
C GLY A 27 7.72 11.06 12.15
N PHE A 28 6.94 10.04 11.71
CA PHE A 28 7.47 8.82 11.12
C PHE A 28 7.78 9.01 9.64
N ALA A 29 8.74 8.25 9.12
CA ALA A 29 8.97 8.20 7.69
C ALA A 29 7.85 7.38 6.99
N HIS A 30 7.46 7.78 5.77
CA HIS A 30 6.42 7.09 5.00
C HIS A 30 6.99 6.45 3.74
N LEU A 31 6.57 5.22 3.44
CA LEU A 31 6.85 4.51 2.19
C LEU A 31 5.56 3.97 1.58
N ASP A 32 5.14 4.55 0.46
CA ASP A 32 4.16 3.95 -0.46
C ASP A 32 4.85 2.83 -1.25
N THR A 33 4.71 1.59 -0.80
CA THR A 33 5.37 0.45 -1.47
C THR A 33 4.79 0.19 -2.85
N GLY A 34 3.57 0.63 -3.10
CA GLY A 34 2.95 0.57 -4.43
C GLY A 34 3.74 1.35 -5.48
N LEU A 35 4.42 2.43 -5.11
CA LEU A 35 5.27 3.20 -6.03
C LEU A 35 6.47 2.38 -6.51
N LEU A 36 7.05 1.52 -5.67
CA LEU A 36 8.16 0.65 -6.07
C LEU A 36 7.73 -0.27 -7.22
N TYR A 37 6.58 -0.94 -7.08
CA TYR A 37 6.05 -1.83 -8.12
C TYR A 37 5.59 -1.07 -9.37
N ARG A 38 5.05 0.15 -9.22
CA ARG A 38 4.70 1.03 -10.34
C ARG A 38 5.94 1.43 -11.12
N ALA A 39 7.01 1.79 -10.45
CA ALA A 39 8.29 2.14 -11.08
C ALA A 39 8.89 0.95 -11.83
N VAL A 40 8.87 -0.25 -11.25
CA VAL A 40 9.29 -1.49 -11.94
C VAL A 40 8.47 -1.71 -13.21
N GLY A 41 7.13 -1.63 -13.11
CA GLY A 41 6.24 -1.83 -14.25
C GLY A 41 6.42 -0.78 -15.37
N ALA A 42 6.72 0.45 -15.00
CA ALA A 42 6.92 1.57 -15.92
C ALA A 42 8.28 1.57 -16.63
N ARG A 43 9.30 0.90 -16.07
CA ARG A 43 10.62 0.82 -16.72
C ARG A 43 10.63 -0.10 -17.93
N GLY A 44 9.73 -1.08 -17.98
CA GLY A 44 9.74 -2.10 -19.04
C GLY A 44 10.94 -3.05 -18.97
N GLY A 45 11.12 -3.88 -20.00
CA GLY A 45 12.18 -4.87 -20.04
C GLY A 45 12.00 -5.99 -19.02
N ASP A 46 13.11 -6.57 -18.53
CA ASP A 46 13.08 -7.61 -17.50
C ASP A 46 12.70 -7.02 -16.13
N PRO A 47 11.55 -7.40 -15.54
CA PRO A 47 11.07 -6.81 -14.31
C PRO A 47 11.98 -7.04 -13.09
N VAL A 48 12.71 -8.17 -13.05
CA VAL A 48 13.62 -8.47 -11.93
C VAL A 48 14.84 -7.57 -11.98
N SER A 49 15.42 -7.37 -13.15
CA SER A 49 16.52 -6.44 -13.38
C SER A 49 16.10 -4.99 -13.08
N ALA A 50 14.89 -4.60 -13.51
CA ALA A 50 14.32 -3.30 -13.20
C ALA A 50 14.18 -3.09 -11.69
N ALA A 51 13.67 -4.09 -10.95
CA ALA A 51 13.52 -4.01 -9.50
C ALA A 51 14.86 -3.86 -8.76
N ARG A 52 15.91 -4.53 -9.22
CA ARG A 52 17.25 -4.47 -8.62
C ARG A 52 17.97 -3.14 -8.84
N SER A 53 17.60 -2.41 -9.89
CA SER A 53 18.27 -1.18 -10.32
C SER A 53 17.40 0.06 -10.24
N LEU A 54 16.31 0.02 -9.42
CA LEU A 54 15.49 1.20 -9.16
C LEU A 54 16.31 2.33 -8.55
N THR A 55 16.08 3.53 -9.04
CA THR A 55 16.66 4.77 -8.53
C THR A 55 15.57 5.66 -7.94
N ASP A 56 15.97 6.66 -7.19
CA ASP A 56 15.05 7.67 -6.66
C ASP A 56 14.30 8.41 -7.78
N ALA A 57 14.95 8.68 -8.90
CA ALA A 57 14.33 9.30 -10.06
C ALA A 57 13.18 8.46 -10.65
N ASP A 58 13.30 7.12 -10.62
CA ASP A 58 12.24 6.24 -11.08
C ASP A 58 10.97 6.37 -10.23
N LEU A 59 11.09 6.69 -8.94
CA LEU A 59 9.96 6.84 -8.01
C LEU A 59 9.25 8.20 -8.15
N HIS A 60 9.89 9.19 -8.77
CA HIS A 60 9.37 10.54 -8.97
C HIS A 60 8.76 10.78 -10.35
N ARG A 61 8.61 9.75 -11.16
CA ARG A 61 7.99 9.86 -12.48
C ARG A 61 6.50 10.25 -12.37
N PRO A 62 6.02 11.19 -13.19
CA PRO A 62 4.64 11.71 -13.10
C PRO A 62 3.59 10.66 -13.54
N ASP A 63 3.96 9.71 -14.41
CA ASP A 63 3.06 8.68 -14.96
C ASP A 63 2.72 7.55 -13.97
N LEU A 64 3.42 7.46 -12.84
CA LEU A 64 3.22 6.38 -11.86
C LEU A 64 1.83 6.38 -11.19
N ARG A 65 1.10 7.49 -11.25
CA ARG A 65 -0.24 7.60 -10.63
C ARG A 65 -1.38 7.20 -11.58
N SER A 66 -1.09 6.90 -12.83
CA SER A 66 -2.08 6.46 -13.83
C SER A 66 -2.75 5.13 -13.48
N GLY A 67 -3.88 4.83 -14.11
CA GLY A 67 -4.54 3.53 -14.03
C GLY A 67 -3.66 2.42 -14.61
N GLU A 68 -3.01 2.69 -15.75
CA GLU A 68 -2.11 1.76 -16.43
C GLU A 68 -0.91 1.36 -15.54
N ALA A 69 -0.26 2.34 -14.91
CA ALA A 69 0.82 2.07 -13.95
C ALA A 69 0.34 1.22 -12.76
N GLY A 70 -0.92 1.42 -12.32
CA GLY A 70 -1.55 0.60 -11.29
C GLY A 70 -1.73 -0.86 -11.71
N GLN A 71 -2.16 -1.11 -12.94
CA GLN A 71 -2.30 -2.46 -13.50
C GLN A 71 -0.93 -3.12 -13.73
N ALA A 72 0.06 -2.37 -14.23
CA ALA A 72 1.42 -2.85 -14.40
C ALA A 72 2.04 -3.25 -13.04
N ALA A 73 1.89 -2.42 -12.00
CA ALA A 73 2.33 -2.74 -10.65
C ALA A 73 1.75 -4.05 -10.12
N SER A 74 0.46 -4.29 -10.32
CA SER A 74 -0.20 -5.53 -9.89
C SER A 74 0.34 -6.76 -10.62
N ARG A 75 0.64 -6.65 -11.93
CA ARG A 75 1.25 -7.73 -12.71
C ARG A 75 2.67 -8.05 -12.24
N VAL A 76 3.55 -7.05 -12.10
CA VAL A 76 4.94 -7.31 -11.68
C VAL A 76 5.04 -7.73 -10.22
N ALA A 77 4.11 -7.31 -9.36
CA ALA A 77 4.05 -7.75 -7.96
C ALA A 77 3.68 -9.24 -7.79
N ALA A 78 3.17 -9.89 -8.83
CA ALA A 78 2.97 -11.34 -8.85
C ALA A 78 4.25 -12.13 -9.16
N ILE A 79 5.33 -11.47 -9.59
CA ILE A 79 6.61 -12.11 -9.94
C ILE A 79 7.46 -12.28 -8.67
N PRO A 80 7.76 -13.53 -8.22
CA PRO A 80 8.51 -13.75 -6.99
C PRO A 80 9.88 -13.08 -6.97
N GLY A 81 10.60 -13.07 -8.10
CA GLY A 81 11.92 -12.43 -8.23
C GLY A 81 11.87 -10.90 -8.04
N VAL A 82 10.81 -10.22 -8.49
CA VAL A 82 10.59 -8.79 -8.25
C VAL A 82 10.37 -8.53 -6.76
N ARG A 83 9.53 -9.34 -6.12
CA ARG A 83 9.26 -9.23 -4.69
C ARG A 83 10.52 -9.42 -3.85
N ALA A 84 11.30 -10.47 -4.15
CA ALA A 84 12.57 -10.73 -3.48
C ALA A 84 13.55 -9.56 -3.62
N ALA A 85 13.66 -8.97 -4.82
CA ALA A 85 14.54 -7.82 -5.07
C ALA A 85 14.17 -6.57 -4.25
N LEU A 86 12.88 -6.36 -3.95
CA LEU A 86 12.40 -5.18 -3.22
C LEU A 86 12.27 -5.41 -1.70
N LEU A 87 12.29 -6.66 -1.22
CA LEU A 87 11.95 -7.01 0.15
C LEU A 87 12.91 -6.42 1.18
N ASP A 88 14.23 -6.54 0.93
CA ASP A 88 15.25 -6.07 1.86
C ASP A 88 15.22 -4.54 2.02
N PHE A 89 14.96 -3.81 0.94
CA PHE A 89 14.78 -2.36 1.01
C PHE A 89 13.60 -1.98 1.89
N GLN A 90 12.44 -2.63 1.69
CA GLN A 90 11.23 -2.36 2.46
C GLN A 90 11.44 -2.69 3.95
N ARG A 91 12.08 -3.81 4.27
CA ARG A 91 12.39 -4.19 5.65
C ARG A 91 13.36 -3.24 6.34
N ARG A 92 14.43 -2.82 5.66
CA ARG A 92 15.35 -1.80 6.21
C ARG A 92 14.62 -0.48 6.44
N PHE A 93 13.75 -0.08 5.52
CA PHE A 93 12.95 1.12 5.70
C PHE A 93 12.02 1.01 6.92
N ALA A 94 11.35 -0.12 7.11
CA ALA A 94 10.43 -0.37 8.20
C ALA A 94 11.09 -0.30 9.59
N ARG A 95 12.34 -0.78 9.69
CA ARG A 95 13.07 -0.88 10.97
C ARG A 95 14.06 0.27 11.19
N ARG A 96 13.84 1.40 10.54
CA ARG A 96 14.64 2.61 10.72
C ARG A 96 14.37 3.30 12.06
N ASP A 97 15.36 4.02 12.55
CA ASP A 97 15.17 4.91 13.69
C ASP A 97 14.19 6.06 13.34
N GLY A 98 13.43 6.49 14.34
CA GLY A 98 12.42 7.53 14.19
C GLY A 98 11.03 7.02 13.80
N GLY A 99 10.89 5.70 13.55
CA GLY A 99 9.63 5.07 13.16
C GLY A 99 9.32 5.15 11.67
N ALA A 100 8.49 4.23 11.20
CA ALA A 100 8.10 4.12 9.80
C ALA A 100 6.62 3.72 9.62
N VAL A 101 5.99 4.25 8.58
CA VAL A 101 4.68 3.83 8.08
C VAL A 101 4.88 3.29 6.66
N LEU A 102 4.48 2.05 6.41
CA LEU A 102 4.47 1.44 5.09
C LEU A 102 3.04 1.14 4.68
N ASP A 103 2.65 1.52 3.49
CA ASP A 103 1.36 1.09 2.95
C ASP A 103 1.51 0.24 1.68
N GLY A 104 0.68 -0.82 1.60
CA GLY A 104 0.78 -1.81 0.55
C GLY A 104 -0.38 -2.80 0.49
N ARG A 105 -0.04 -4.09 0.31
CA ARG A 105 -0.97 -5.21 0.21
C ARG A 105 -0.66 -6.36 1.16
N ASP A 106 0.59 -6.46 1.58
CA ASP A 106 1.14 -7.58 2.32
C ASP A 106 2.22 -7.12 3.32
N ILE A 107 2.14 -5.88 3.75
CA ILE A 107 3.12 -5.30 4.68
C ILE A 107 3.07 -6.03 6.02
N GLY A 108 1.88 -6.14 6.61
CA GLY A 108 1.69 -6.79 7.91
C GLY A 108 1.70 -8.32 7.87
N THR A 109 1.66 -8.93 6.67
CA THR A 109 1.67 -10.40 6.53
C THR A 109 3.01 -10.96 6.09
N VAL A 110 3.76 -10.25 5.23
CA VAL A 110 4.98 -10.77 4.59
C VAL A 110 6.18 -9.85 4.77
N VAL A 111 6.02 -8.55 4.55
CA VAL A 111 7.16 -7.61 4.60
C VAL A 111 7.61 -7.39 6.03
N CYS A 112 6.69 -7.05 6.92
CA CYS A 112 6.93 -6.76 8.33
C CYS A 112 5.86 -7.44 9.22
N PRO A 113 5.86 -8.78 9.32
CA PRO A 113 4.90 -9.48 10.16
C PRO A 113 5.05 -9.15 11.66
N GLU A 114 6.18 -8.56 12.04
CA GLU A 114 6.48 -8.07 13.39
C GLU A 114 6.16 -6.58 13.61
N ALA A 115 5.45 -5.93 12.67
CA ALA A 115 5.06 -4.52 12.81
C ALA A 115 4.23 -4.30 14.09
N GLU A 116 4.56 -3.23 14.81
CA GLU A 116 3.95 -2.90 16.10
C GLU A 116 2.46 -2.55 15.97
N VAL A 117 2.05 -2.00 14.82
CA VAL A 117 0.65 -1.74 14.46
C VAL A 117 0.38 -2.25 13.06
N LYS A 118 -0.72 -2.99 12.90
CA LYS A 118 -1.20 -3.45 11.59
C LYS A 118 -2.63 -2.97 11.38
N LEU A 119 -2.84 -2.24 10.29
CA LEU A 119 -4.15 -1.78 9.85
C LEU A 119 -4.48 -2.43 8.50
N TYR A 120 -5.71 -2.91 8.36
CA TYR A 120 -6.23 -3.31 7.07
C TYR A 120 -7.37 -2.37 6.69
N VAL A 121 -7.07 -1.47 5.76
CA VAL A 121 -8.01 -0.44 5.31
C VAL A 121 -8.77 -0.95 4.11
N THR A 122 -10.09 -0.99 4.20
CA THR A 122 -10.98 -1.45 3.14
C THR A 122 -12.13 -0.47 2.89
N ALA A 123 -12.85 -0.67 1.81
CA ALA A 123 -14.14 -0.07 1.51
C ALA A 123 -14.86 -0.93 0.47
N SER A 124 -16.18 -0.76 0.32
CA SER A 124 -16.95 -1.45 -0.71
C SER A 124 -16.42 -1.13 -2.11
N ASP A 125 -16.56 -2.07 -3.05
CA ASP A 125 -16.09 -1.90 -4.43
C ASP A 125 -16.66 -0.64 -5.08
N ALA A 126 -17.94 -0.35 -4.85
CA ALA A 126 -18.61 0.85 -5.38
C ALA A 126 -17.96 2.14 -4.86
N VAL A 127 -17.70 2.23 -3.55
CA VAL A 127 -17.06 3.40 -2.95
C VAL A 127 -15.63 3.59 -3.46
N ARG A 128 -14.88 2.51 -3.61
CA ARG A 128 -13.50 2.55 -4.14
C ARG A 128 -13.46 2.93 -5.62
N ALA A 129 -14.41 2.40 -6.41
CA ALA A 129 -14.55 2.74 -7.83
C ALA A 129 -14.90 4.21 -8.00
N HIS A 130 -15.86 4.72 -7.22
CA HIS A 130 -16.24 6.13 -7.25
C HIS A 130 -15.07 7.06 -6.89
N ARG A 131 -14.34 6.77 -5.80
CA ARG A 131 -13.12 7.54 -5.41
C ARG A 131 -12.09 7.55 -6.53
N ARG A 132 -11.85 6.39 -7.15
CA ARG A 132 -10.87 6.28 -8.23
C ARG A 132 -11.32 6.95 -9.52
N TRP A 133 -12.60 6.89 -9.82
CA TRP A 133 -13.20 7.60 -10.95
C TRP A 133 -13.06 9.12 -10.81
N LEU A 134 -13.27 9.67 -9.63
CA LEU A 134 -13.03 11.09 -9.36
C LEU A 134 -11.58 11.54 -9.63
N GLU A 135 -10.61 10.62 -9.44
CA GLU A 135 -9.20 10.89 -9.69
C GLU A 135 -8.82 10.78 -11.17
N LEU A 136 -9.38 9.80 -11.89
CA LEU A 136 -8.95 9.43 -13.24
C LEU A 136 -9.89 9.95 -14.34
N GLY A 137 -11.18 10.17 -14.03
CA GLY A 137 -12.22 10.38 -15.03
C GLY A 137 -12.59 9.10 -15.79
N GLY A 138 -13.21 9.24 -16.96
CA GLY A 138 -13.67 8.13 -17.78
C GLY A 138 -15.03 7.59 -17.34
N GLU A 139 -15.32 6.32 -17.67
CA GLU A 139 -16.56 5.64 -17.27
C GLU A 139 -16.37 4.92 -15.94
N GLU A 140 -17.24 5.20 -14.95
CA GLU A 140 -17.13 4.61 -13.60
C GLU A 140 -17.24 3.09 -13.61
N ALA A 141 -18.03 2.52 -14.53
CA ALA A 141 -18.18 1.08 -14.72
C ALA A 141 -16.86 0.41 -15.15
N ASP A 142 -16.09 1.06 -16.02
CA ASP A 142 -14.78 0.56 -16.44
C ASP A 142 -13.78 0.61 -15.28
N VAL A 143 -13.80 1.68 -14.49
CA VAL A 143 -12.97 1.82 -13.29
C VAL A 143 -13.29 0.73 -12.27
N LEU A 144 -14.58 0.40 -12.08
CA LEU A 144 -15.01 -0.69 -11.20
C LEU A 144 -14.49 -2.04 -11.68
N ALA A 145 -14.65 -2.34 -12.98
CA ALA A 145 -14.16 -3.60 -13.57
C ALA A 145 -12.63 -3.73 -13.42
N ASP A 146 -11.90 -2.66 -13.67
CA ASP A 146 -10.44 -2.61 -13.50
C ASP A 146 -10.00 -2.85 -12.05
N LEU A 147 -10.71 -2.26 -11.07
CA LEU A 147 -10.42 -2.48 -9.66
C LEU A 147 -10.69 -3.92 -9.24
N GLN A 148 -11.81 -4.50 -9.66
CA GLN A 148 -12.17 -5.89 -9.36
C GLN A 148 -11.16 -6.87 -9.96
N ALA A 149 -10.76 -6.67 -11.22
CA ALA A 149 -9.75 -7.49 -11.88
C ALA A 149 -8.39 -7.40 -11.17
N ARG A 150 -8.04 -6.21 -10.67
CA ARG A 150 -6.82 -6.00 -9.89
C ARG A 150 -6.88 -6.67 -8.53
N ASP A 151 -7.97 -6.53 -7.80
CA ASP A 151 -8.14 -7.13 -6.48
C ASP A 151 -8.15 -8.66 -6.56
N ALA A 152 -8.82 -9.23 -7.57
CA ALA A 152 -8.78 -10.67 -7.83
C ALA A 152 -7.34 -11.16 -8.08
N ARG A 153 -6.54 -10.41 -8.85
CA ARG A 153 -5.13 -10.72 -9.09
C ARG A 153 -4.29 -10.60 -7.81
N ASP A 154 -4.49 -9.51 -7.04
CA ASP A 154 -3.75 -9.25 -5.80
C ASP A 154 -4.09 -10.31 -4.72
N ALA A 155 -5.35 -10.75 -4.61
CA ALA A 155 -5.77 -11.80 -3.68
C ALA A 155 -5.37 -13.21 -4.14
N GLY A 156 -5.35 -13.45 -5.45
CA GLY A 156 -5.02 -14.76 -6.03
C GLY A 156 -3.52 -15.05 -6.18
N ARG A 157 -2.62 -14.20 -5.68
CA ARG A 157 -1.17 -14.43 -5.76
C ARG A 157 -0.78 -15.68 -4.98
N ALA A 158 0.06 -16.53 -5.59
CA ALA A 158 0.65 -17.68 -4.90
C ALA A 158 1.59 -17.25 -3.76
N THR A 159 2.27 -16.11 -3.92
CA THR A 159 3.14 -15.49 -2.91
C THR A 159 2.56 -14.15 -2.49
N ALA A 160 2.46 -13.93 -1.17
CA ALA A 160 2.02 -12.65 -0.60
C ALA A 160 0.63 -12.17 -1.11
N PRO A 161 -0.42 -12.98 -0.97
CA PRO A 161 -1.77 -12.60 -1.37
C PRO A 161 -2.25 -11.39 -0.55
N LEU A 162 -3.12 -10.58 -1.16
CA LEU A 162 -3.82 -9.52 -0.45
C LEU A 162 -4.80 -10.15 0.56
N ARG A 163 -4.47 -10.05 1.82
CA ARG A 163 -5.33 -10.45 2.95
C ARG A 163 -4.94 -9.68 4.21
N PRO A 164 -5.85 -9.48 5.17
CA PRO A 164 -5.47 -8.94 6.47
C PRO A 164 -4.53 -9.89 7.20
N ALA A 165 -3.62 -9.32 8.00
CA ALA A 165 -2.92 -10.09 9.02
C ALA A 165 -3.90 -10.47 10.14
N ASP A 166 -3.65 -11.59 10.85
CA ASP A 166 -4.58 -12.10 11.86
C ASP A 166 -4.75 -11.12 13.04
N ASP A 167 -3.74 -10.30 13.31
CA ASP A 167 -3.70 -9.26 14.34
C ASP A 167 -3.96 -7.84 13.80
N ALA A 168 -4.40 -7.71 12.55
CA ALA A 168 -4.68 -6.41 11.96
C ALA A 168 -6.03 -5.84 12.44
N LEU A 169 -6.04 -4.56 12.80
CA LEU A 169 -7.28 -3.82 12.97
C LEU A 169 -7.90 -3.53 11.60
N ILE A 170 -9.12 -4.00 11.38
CA ILE A 170 -9.88 -3.73 10.16
C ILE A 170 -10.51 -2.35 10.25
N LEU A 171 -10.22 -1.50 9.26
CA LEU A 171 -10.78 -0.16 9.12
C LEU A 171 -11.59 -0.10 7.82
N ASP A 172 -12.89 -0.32 7.93
CA ASP A 172 -13.82 -0.19 6.81
C ASP A 172 -14.23 1.28 6.66
N THR A 173 -13.79 1.89 5.56
CA THR A 173 -14.02 3.30 5.25
C THR A 173 -15.20 3.52 4.30
N SER A 174 -16.07 2.52 4.10
CA SER A 174 -17.21 2.62 3.16
C SER A 174 -18.16 3.76 3.51
N THR A 175 -18.39 4.00 4.81
CA THR A 175 -19.30 5.03 5.33
C THR A 175 -18.59 6.11 6.14
N MET A 176 -17.26 6.08 6.21
CA MET A 176 -16.45 7.06 6.93
C MET A 176 -16.02 8.18 6.00
N ASP A 177 -16.02 9.40 6.50
CA ASP A 177 -15.25 10.48 5.87
C ASP A 177 -13.75 10.30 6.11
N THR A 178 -12.96 11.06 5.39
CA THR A 178 -11.50 10.97 5.45
C THR A 178 -10.95 11.27 6.84
N ASP A 179 -11.50 12.28 7.52
CA ASP A 179 -11.01 12.73 8.83
C ASP A 179 -11.31 11.68 9.92
N ALA A 180 -12.50 11.06 9.88
CA ALA A 180 -12.86 9.97 10.79
C ALA A 180 -11.95 8.74 10.60
N ALA A 181 -11.63 8.38 9.35
CA ALA A 181 -10.72 7.27 9.05
C ALA A 181 -9.30 7.55 9.54
N ILE A 182 -8.81 8.78 9.33
CA ILE A 182 -7.50 9.23 9.85
C ILE A 182 -7.48 9.20 11.38
N ALA A 183 -8.51 9.74 12.03
CA ALA A 183 -8.60 9.78 13.49
C ALA A 183 -8.58 8.36 14.10
N ALA A 184 -9.31 7.41 13.52
CA ALA A 184 -9.31 6.02 13.95
C ALA A 184 -7.92 5.37 13.82
N ALA A 185 -7.23 5.59 12.71
CA ALA A 185 -5.88 5.08 12.51
C ALA A 185 -4.87 5.68 13.49
N ILE A 186 -4.92 7.00 13.73
CA ILE A 186 -4.07 7.68 14.71
C ILE A 186 -4.32 7.15 16.12
N ALA A 187 -5.58 6.94 16.51
CA ALA A 187 -5.93 6.39 17.81
C ALA A 187 -5.35 4.98 18.02
N ALA A 188 -5.39 4.12 17.00
CA ALA A 188 -4.81 2.79 17.05
C ALA A 188 -3.27 2.83 17.27
N VAL A 189 -2.57 3.71 16.56
CA VAL A 189 -1.12 3.88 16.70
C VAL A 189 -0.78 4.46 18.08
N GLN A 190 -1.50 5.49 18.53
CA GLN A 190 -1.30 6.12 19.85
C GLN A 190 -1.48 5.11 21.00
N ALA A 191 -2.53 4.28 20.92
CA ALA A 191 -2.79 3.26 21.94
C ALA A 191 -1.68 2.20 22.03
N ARG A 192 -0.95 1.95 20.95
CA ARG A 192 0.18 1.02 20.95
C ARG A 192 1.46 1.69 21.47
N LEU A 193 1.70 2.94 21.06
CA LEU A 193 2.86 3.73 21.54
C LEU A 193 2.86 3.94 23.06
N THR A 194 1.66 4.08 23.68
CA THR A 194 1.55 4.24 25.14
C THR A 194 1.78 2.94 25.93
N LYS A 195 1.83 1.79 25.23
CA LYS A 195 2.08 0.47 25.86
C LYS A 195 3.50 -0.05 25.60
N ALA A 196 4.26 0.61 24.75
CA ALA A 196 5.63 0.27 24.39
C ALA A 196 6.65 1.02 25.24
#